data_cde88dec7d1ec79867fbd774c2fc106a
#
_entry.id   cde88dec7d1ec79867fbd774c2fc106a
#
_cell.length_a   1.000
_cell.length_b   1.000
_cell.length_c   1.000
_cell.angle_alpha   90.00
_cell.angle_beta   90.00
_cell.angle_gamma   90.00
#
_symmetry.space_group_name_H-M   'P 1'
#
loop_
_entity.id
_entity.type
_entity.pdbx_description
1 polymer ?
#
loop_
_entity_poly.entity_id
_entity_poly.type
_entity_poly.pdbx_seq_one_letter_code
_entity_poly.pdbx_strand_id
1 'polypeptide(L)'
;VPDRRLTRRAVVVTAALVPGAVALTGCKDDAAAGSGTPGVVNGAPSSQSPAEETPTVDPAIVAALTTAAIQVTQLSQLYANVSRKFPALRAQLAAGAKYHVSHLAKLNETDGVAARAPKAIAAPATPVAALTMLAHQEGVAAAIHAAGAAKLSGQPARLLAEIAAAETQLSSTLTPKKKGKS
;
A
#
# COMPACT_ATOMS: atom_id res chain seq x y z
N VAL A 1 38.07 -22.60 -32.17
CA VAL A 1 37.36 -22.21 -30.97
C VAL A 1 35.98 -21.70 -31.41
N PRO A 2 34.84 -22.38 -31.14
CA PRO A 2 33.54 -21.93 -31.61
C PRO A 2 32.89 -20.95 -30.60
N ASP A 3 32.56 -19.78 -31.10
CA ASP A 3 31.78 -18.74 -30.47
C ASP A 3 30.34 -19.22 -30.15
N ARG A 4 29.99 -19.38 -28.86
CA ARG A 4 28.62 -19.61 -28.42
C ARG A 4 27.91 -18.26 -28.17
N ARG A 5 27.24 -17.74 -29.17
CA ARG A 5 26.30 -16.65 -29.03
C ARG A 5 25.02 -17.19 -28.36
N LEU A 6 24.85 -16.88 -27.08
CA LEU A 6 23.62 -17.16 -26.34
C LEU A 6 22.50 -16.20 -26.81
N THR A 7 21.59 -16.71 -27.61
CA THR A 7 20.36 -16.04 -28.01
C THR A 7 19.44 -15.89 -26.78
N ARG A 8 19.18 -14.65 -26.37
CA ARG A 8 18.16 -14.30 -25.35
C ARG A 8 16.78 -14.60 -25.96
N ARG A 9 16.19 -15.73 -25.59
CA ARG A 9 14.78 -15.98 -25.85
C ARG A 9 13.95 -15.09 -24.91
N ALA A 10 13.32 -14.08 -25.47
CA ALA A 10 12.26 -13.32 -24.82
C ALA A 10 11.06 -14.26 -24.66
N VAL A 11 10.75 -14.64 -23.45
CA VAL A 11 9.48 -15.31 -23.12
C VAL A 11 8.42 -14.22 -22.97
N VAL A 12 7.62 -14.03 -24.03
CA VAL A 12 6.42 -13.20 -23.98
C VAL A 12 5.31 -14.06 -23.36
N VAL A 13 5.00 -13.79 -22.07
CA VAL A 13 3.83 -14.36 -21.42
C VAL A 13 2.62 -13.53 -21.84
N THR A 14 1.83 -14.03 -22.76
CA THR A 14 0.53 -13.48 -23.13
C THR A 14 -0.47 -13.80 -22.06
N ALA A 15 -0.83 -12.84 -21.23
CA ALA A 15 -1.96 -12.96 -20.30
C ALA A 15 -3.26 -12.88 -21.10
N ALA A 16 -3.99 -13.99 -21.18
CA ALA A 16 -5.32 -14.06 -21.77
C ALA A 16 -6.33 -13.36 -20.84
N LEU A 17 -6.87 -12.23 -21.30
CA LEU A 17 -8.01 -11.55 -20.71
C LEU A 17 -9.27 -12.38 -21.00
N VAL A 18 -9.88 -12.96 -19.96
CA VAL A 18 -11.22 -13.53 -19.99
C VAL A 18 -12.23 -12.44 -19.65
N PRO A 19 -13.12 -12.02 -20.57
CA PRO A 19 -14.21 -11.12 -20.23
C PRO A 19 -15.34 -11.92 -19.56
N GLY A 20 -15.43 -11.85 -18.24
CA GLY A 20 -16.58 -12.32 -17.48
C GLY A 20 -17.74 -11.35 -17.61
N ALA A 21 -18.75 -11.70 -18.41
CA ALA A 21 -20.03 -11.01 -18.45
C ALA A 21 -20.82 -11.28 -17.16
N VAL A 22 -20.97 -10.28 -16.29
CA VAL A 22 -21.87 -10.34 -15.14
C VAL A 22 -23.25 -9.91 -15.61
N ALA A 23 -24.18 -10.85 -15.72
CA ALA A 23 -25.59 -10.60 -15.98
C ALA A 23 -26.23 -9.97 -14.73
N LEU A 24 -26.64 -8.71 -14.84
CA LEU A 24 -27.50 -8.04 -13.87
C LEU A 24 -28.93 -8.53 -14.07
N THR A 25 -29.39 -9.46 -13.25
CA THR A 25 -30.83 -9.80 -13.16
C THR A 25 -31.52 -8.73 -12.34
N GLY A 26 -32.28 -7.87 -13.03
CA GLY A 26 -33.15 -6.88 -12.40
C GLY A 26 -34.31 -7.56 -11.68
N CYS A 27 -34.49 -7.23 -10.41
CA CYS A 27 -35.74 -7.52 -9.69
C CYS A 27 -36.82 -6.59 -10.21
N LYS A 28 -37.89 -7.21 -10.73
CA LYS A 28 -39.09 -6.55 -11.21
C LYS A 28 -40.09 -6.52 -10.02
N ASP A 29 -40.36 -5.35 -9.49
CA ASP A 29 -41.40 -5.17 -8.46
C ASP A 29 -42.77 -5.24 -9.11
N ASP A 30 -43.51 -6.29 -8.79
CA ASP A 30 -44.93 -6.40 -9.14
C ASP A 30 -45.75 -5.57 -8.13
N ALA A 31 -46.33 -4.50 -8.64
CA ALA A 31 -47.28 -3.69 -7.89
C ALA A 31 -48.62 -4.43 -7.78
N ALA A 32 -48.96 -4.93 -6.60
CA ALA A 32 -50.32 -5.39 -6.26
C ALA A 32 -51.14 -4.22 -5.77
N ALA A 33 -52.13 -3.84 -6.57
CA ALA A 33 -53.17 -2.86 -6.19
C ALA A 33 -54.09 -3.44 -5.10
N GLY A 34 -54.03 -2.86 -3.90
CA GLY A 34 -54.97 -3.14 -2.81
C GLY A 34 -55.76 -1.89 -2.47
N SER A 35 -57.04 -1.85 -2.88
CA SER A 35 -58.03 -0.84 -2.47
C SER A 35 -58.36 -1.03 -1.00
N GLY A 36 -58.06 -0.06 -0.15
CA GLY A 36 -58.44 -0.03 1.26
C GLY A 36 -58.76 1.40 1.72
N THR A 37 -59.96 1.58 2.21
CA THR A 37 -60.69 2.74 2.71
C THR A 37 -59.91 3.64 3.67
N PRO A 38 -60.15 4.99 3.68
CA PRO A 38 -59.41 5.91 4.55
C PRO A 38 -59.99 5.90 5.98
N GLY A 39 -59.18 5.41 6.92
CA GLY A 39 -59.38 5.59 8.35
C GLY A 39 -58.55 6.76 8.85
N VAL A 40 -59.22 7.81 9.33
CA VAL A 40 -58.61 8.96 9.98
C VAL A 40 -58.11 8.52 11.36
N VAL A 41 -56.79 8.50 11.56
CA VAL A 41 -56.18 8.45 12.88
C VAL A 41 -55.15 9.57 13.02
N ASN A 42 -55.55 10.57 13.83
CA ASN A 42 -54.65 11.59 14.34
C ASN A 42 -53.60 10.94 15.27
N GLY A 43 -52.42 10.81 14.80
CA GLY A 43 -51.25 10.45 15.58
C GLY A 43 -50.07 10.86 14.76
N ALA A 44 -49.44 11.99 15.08
CA ALA A 44 -48.20 12.41 14.48
C ALA A 44 -47.11 11.39 14.88
N PRO A 45 -46.58 10.57 13.97
CA PRO A 45 -45.36 9.87 14.24
C PRO A 45 -44.22 10.88 14.12
N SER A 46 -43.53 11.13 15.22
CA SER A 46 -42.20 11.72 15.18
C SER A 46 -41.35 10.81 14.34
N SER A 47 -41.24 11.12 13.05
CA SER A 47 -40.21 10.53 12.20
C SER A 47 -38.85 11.05 12.64
N GLN A 48 -38.30 10.46 13.70
CA GLN A 48 -36.87 10.46 13.88
C GLN A 48 -36.33 9.60 12.75
N SER A 49 -35.86 10.27 11.69
CA SER A 49 -34.98 9.60 10.71
C SER A 49 -33.87 8.90 11.49
N PRO A 50 -33.62 7.60 11.28
CA PRO A 50 -32.47 6.97 11.86
C PRO A 50 -31.26 7.84 11.51
N ALA A 51 -30.49 8.25 12.54
CA ALA A 51 -29.24 8.93 12.32
C ALA A 51 -28.41 7.97 11.44
N GLU A 52 -28.09 8.42 10.24
CA GLU A 52 -27.24 7.67 9.29
C GLU A 52 -25.88 7.51 9.98
N GLU A 53 -25.65 6.33 10.58
CA GLU A 53 -24.38 6.03 11.21
C GLU A 53 -23.31 6.12 10.12
N THR A 54 -22.43 7.09 10.24
CA THR A 54 -21.28 7.25 9.35
C THR A 54 -20.47 5.94 9.43
N PRO A 55 -20.25 5.22 8.31
CA PRO A 55 -19.56 3.95 8.35
C PRO A 55 -18.16 4.15 8.92
N THR A 56 -17.95 3.66 10.13
CA THR A 56 -16.64 3.69 10.78
C THR A 56 -15.72 2.67 10.12
N VAL A 57 -14.50 3.08 9.76
CA VAL A 57 -13.49 2.18 9.21
C VAL A 57 -13.16 1.10 10.23
N ASP A 58 -13.06 -0.16 9.78
CA ASP A 58 -12.72 -1.30 10.64
C ASP A 58 -11.42 -1.02 11.44
N PRO A 59 -11.44 -1.11 12.79
CA PRO A 59 -10.27 -0.88 13.62
C PRO A 59 -9.06 -1.74 13.26
N ALA A 60 -9.26 -2.95 12.74
CA ALA A 60 -8.17 -3.81 12.29
C ALA A 60 -7.47 -3.23 11.04
N ILE A 61 -8.23 -2.64 10.13
CA ILE A 61 -7.69 -1.94 8.96
C ILE A 61 -6.90 -0.72 9.44
N VAL A 62 -7.47 0.11 10.32
CA VAL A 62 -6.79 1.31 10.86
C VAL A 62 -5.49 0.93 11.55
N ALA A 63 -5.47 -0.13 12.37
CA ALA A 63 -4.27 -0.60 13.06
C ALA A 63 -3.17 -1.06 12.10
N ALA A 64 -3.54 -1.82 11.06
CA ALA A 64 -2.59 -2.30 10.06
C ALA A 64 -2.00 -1.15 9.23
N LEU A 65 -2.84 -0.21 8.76
CA LEU A 65 -2.39 0.94 7.99
C LEU A 65 -1.59 1.93 8.84
N THR A 66 -1.93 2.11 10.12
CA THR A 66 -1.14 2.92 11.07
C THR A 66 0.25 2.32 11.26
N THR A 67 0.34 1.00 11.41
CA THR A 67 1.64 0.31 11.49
C THR A 67 2.48 0.56 10.24
N ALA A 68 1.88 0.45 9.06
CA ALA A 68 2.54 0.73 7.80
C ALA A 68 2.99 2.20 7.71
N ALA A 69 2.14 3.15 8.08
CA ALA A 69 2.45 4.57 8.07
C ALA A 69 3.64 4.93 8.98
N ILE A 70 3.73 4.29 10.16
CA ILE A 70 4.89 4.45 11.06
C ILE A 70 6.17 3.95 10.39
N GLN A 71 6.16 2.79 9.74
CA GLN A 71 7.33 2.20 9.08
C GLN A 71 7.77 3.02 7.86
N VAL A 72 6.83 3.42 7.01
CA VAL A 72 7.11 4.30 5.86
C VAL A 72 7.68 5.65 6.33
N THR A 73 7.17 6.21 7.44
CA THR A 73 7.72 7.43 8.04
C THR A 73 9.16 7.22 8.50
N GLN A 74 9.47 6.09 9.15
CA GLN A 74 10.82 5.76 9.60
C GLN A 74 11.80 5.61 8.43
N LEU A 75 11.40 4.93 7.36
CA LEU A 75 12.18 4.82 6.13
C LEU A 75 12.41 6.19 5.50
N SER A 76 11.38 7.00 5.34
CA SER A 76 11.49 8.36 4.81
C SER A 76 12.52 9.20 5.59
N GLN A 77 12.50 9.14 6.92
CA GLN A 77 13.49 9.81 7.78
C GLN A 77 14.91 9.27 7.57
N LEU A 78 15.06 7.94 7.43
CA LEU A 78 16.35 7.32 7.19
C LEU A 78 16.94 7.76 5.83
N TYR A 79 16.13 7.76 4.76
CA TYR A 79 16.53 8.29 3.45
C TYR A 79 16.98 9.76 3.54
N ALA A 80 16.25 10.60 4.25
CA ALA A 80 16.60 11.99 4.46
C ALA A 80 17.94 12.14 5.23
N ASN A 81 18.15 11.34 6.28
CA ASN A 81 19.37 11.35 7.08
C ASN A 81 20.58 10.89 6.27
N VAL A 82 20.44 9.81 5.49
CA VAL A 82 21.51 9.29 4.62
C VAL A 82 21.84 10.29 3.51
N SER A 83 20.82 10.86 2.84
CA SER A 83 21.00 11.86 1.79
C SER A 83 21.67 13.14 2.29
N ARG A 84 21.44 13.52 3.54
CA ARG A 84 22.08 14.67 4.18
C ARG A 84 23.54 14.37 4.51
N LYS A 85 23.81 13.19 5.07
CA LYS A 85 25.16 12.78 5.47
C LYS A 85 26.05 12.44 4.26
N PHE A 86 25.47 11.90 3.19
CA PHE A 86 26.17 11.48 1.98
C PHE A 86 25.57 12.12 0.72
N PRO A 87 25.90 13.38 0.41
CA PRO A 87 25.32 14.09 -0.74
C PRO A 87 25.48 13.37 -2.08
N ALA A 88 26.56 12.62 -2.26
CA ALA A 88 26.82 11.82 -3.47
C ALA A 88 25.77 10.72 -3.72
N LEU A 89 25.06 10.26 -2.69
CA LEU A 89 23.99 9.26 -2.81
C LEU A 89 22.62 9.84 -3.16
N ARG A 90 22.45 11.16 -3.16
CA ARG A 90 21.14 11.82 -3.34
C ARG A 90 20.41 11.37 -4.61
N ALA A 91 21.12 11.33 -5.73
CA ALA A 91 20.53 10.92 -7.01
C ALA A 91 20.05 9.45 -6.97
N GLN A 92 20.84 8.56 -6.37
CA GLN A 92 20.49 7.14 -6.21
C GLN A 92 19.29 6.94 -5.29
N LEU A 93 19.16 7.76 -4.25
CA LEU A 93 18.10 7.64 -3.23
C LEU A 93 16.81 8.40 -3.58
N ALA A 94 16.83 9.26 -4.60
CA ALA A 94 15.72 10.15 -4.92
C ALA A 94 14.41 9.42 -5.22
N ALA A 95 14.47 8.31 -5.96
CA ALA A 95 13.28 7.52 -6.30
C ALA A 95 12.64 6.91 -5.05
N GLY A 96 13.43 6.26 -4.17
CA GLY A 96 12.94 5.67 -2.93
C GLY A 96 12.33 6.72 -2.00
N ALA A 97 12.99 7.86 -1.81
CA ALA A 97 12.46 8.96 -1.01
C ALA A 97 11.10 9.46 -1.55
N LYS A 98 10.93 9.57 -2.87
CA LYS A 98 9.67 9.95 -3.50
C LYS A 98 8.57 8.92 -3.28
N TYR A 99 8.90 7.61 -3.40
CA TYR A 99 7.95 6.53 -3.14
C TYR A 99 7.41 6.59 -1.71
N HIS A 100 8.27 6.72 -0.70
CA HIS A 100 7.84 6.80 0.69
C HIS A 100 6.91 7.99 0.98
N VAL A 101 7.19 9.16 0.40
CA VAL A 101 6.30 10.33 0.52
C VAL A 101 4.93 10.05 -0.10
N SER A 102 4.89 9.43 -1.29
CA SER A 102 3.64 9.09 -1.97
C SER A 102 2.84 8.03 -1.20
N HIS A 103 3.51 6.99 -0.71
CA HIS A 103 2.86 5.93 0.07
C HIS A 103 2.30 6.47 1.39
N LEU A 104 3.04 7.33 2.08
CA LEU A 104 2.58 7.95 3.32
C LEU A 104 1.33 8.82 3.08
N ALA A 105 1.28 9.56 1.97
CA ALA A 105 0.11 10.33 1.59
C ALA A 105 -1.12 9.42 1.42
N LYS A 106 -0.98 8.33 0.65
CA LYS A 106 -2.07 7.36 0.45
C LYS A 106 -2.54 6.67 1.74
N LEU A 107 -1.61 6.34 2.65
CA LEU A 107 -1.96 5.74 3.94
C LEU A 107 -2.76 6.70 4.81
N ASN A 108 -2.43 7.98 4.79
CA ASN A 108 -3.10 9.03 5.56
C ASN A 108 -4.48 9.45 4.98
N GLU A 109 -4.86 8.96 3.79
CA GLU A 109 -6.21 9.15 3.23
C GLU A 109 -7.26 8.32 3.98
N THR A 110 -6.84 7.32 4.76
CA THR A 110 -7.78 6.50 5.55
C THR A 110 -8.03 7.14 6.89
N ASP A 111 -9.30 7.37 7.21
CA ASP A 111 -9.72 7.95 8.48
C ASP A 111 -9.23 7.13 9.68
N GLY A 112 -8.70 7.82 10.69
CA GLY A 112 -8.16 7.20 11.89
C GLY A 112 -6.71 6.73 11.78
N VAL A 113 -6.10 6.73 10.59
CA VAL A 113 -4.67 6.43 10.41
C VAL A 113 -3.85 7.65 10.83
N ALA A 114 -3.05 7.48 11.89
CA ALA A 114 -2.14 8.53 12.39
C ALA A 114 -0.74 7.96 12.59
N ALA A 115 0.19 8.32 11.71
CA ALA A 115 1.58 7.98 11.88
C ALA A 115 2.21 8.81 12.99
N ARG A 116 2.43 8.21 14.16
CA ARG A 116 3.29 8.82 15.18
C ARG A 116 4.74 8.75 14.68
N ALA A 117 5.44 9.89 14.69
CA ALA A 117 6.84 9.94 14.27
C ALA A 117 7.67 8.94 15.11
N PRO A 118 8.26 7.90 14.49
CA PRO A 118 9.10 6.95 15.21
C PRO A 118 10.43 7.60 15.59
N LYS A 119 11.17 6.95 16.50
CA LYS A 119 12.53 7.38 16.82
C LYS A 119 13.39 7.31 15.55
N ALA A 120 14.04 8.40 15.20
CA ALA A 120 14.88 8.48 14.02
C ALA A 120 16.07 7.50 14.12
N ILE A 121 16.33 6.78 13.04
CA ILE A 121 17.52 5.92 12.90
C ILE A 121 18.69 6.79 12.42
N ALA A 122 19.81 6.70 13.13
CA ALA A 122 21.01 7.41 12.72
C ALA A 122 21.62 6.78 11.45
N ALA A 123 22.11 7.64 10.53
CA ALA A 123 22.80 7.18 9.36
C ALA A 123 24.17 6.57 9.72
N PRO A 124 24.55 5.40 9.17
CA PRO A 124 25.84 4.74 9.41
C PRO A 124 27.05 5.61 9.05
N ALA A 125 28.25 5.13 9.43
CA ALA A 125 29.48 5.91 9.25
C ALA A 125 29.92 6.01 7.78
N THR A 126 29.62 5.02 6.94
CA THR A 126 30.07 4.97 5.55
C THR A 126 28.90 4.88 4.55
N PRO A 127 29.07 5.34 3.31
CA PRO A 127 28.05 5.24 2.27
C PRO A 127 27.61 3.80 1.99
N VAL A 128 28.56 2.84 1.96
CA VAL A 128 28.25 1.42 1.73
C VAL A 128 27.41 0.85 2.86
N ALA A 129 27.77 1.10 4.12
CA ALA A 129 26.99 0.67 5.26
C ALA A 129 25.59 1.31 5.29
N ALA A 130 25.47 2.56 4.83
CA ALA A 130 24.19 3.25 4.73
C ALA A 130 23.28 2.60 3.66
N LEU A 131 23.80 2.26 2.49
CA LEU A 131 23.05 1.54 1.45
C LEU A 131 22.64 0.13 1.93
N THR A 132 23.55 -0.59 2.59
CA THR A 132 23.23 -1.91 3.17
C THR A 132 22.15 -1.82 4.23
N MET A 133 22.20 -0.82 5.10
CA MET A 133 21.15 -0.59 6.11
C MET A 133 19.81 -0.25 5.45
N LEU A 134 19.79 0.66 4.48
CA LEU A 134 18.58 0.99 3.74
C LEU A 134 17.98 -0.26 3.06
N ALA A 135 18.80 -1.03 2.33
CA ALA A 135 18.35 -2.26 1.69
C ALA A 135 17.74 -3.26 2.69
N HIS A 136 18.37 -3.41 3.86
CA HIS A 136 17.86 -4.28 4.92
C HIS A 136 16.53 -3.77 5.48
N GLN A 137 16.42 -2.49 5.78
CA GLN A 137 15.19 -1.89 6.34
C GLN A 137 14.02 -1.95 5.34
N GLU A 138 14.29 -1.73 4.04
CA GLU A 138 13.30 -1.93 2.97
C GLU A 138 12.80 -3.38 2.94
N GLY A 139 13.71 -4.36 3.01
CA GLY A 139 13.33 -5.78 3.01
C GLY A 139 12.50 -6.17 4.23
N VAL A 140 12.82 -5.63 5.41
CA VAL A 140 12.03 -5.86 6.65
C VAL A 140 10.65 -5.24 6.53
N ALA A 141 10.55 -4.00 6.06
CA ALA A 141 9.27 -3.31 5.88
C ALA A 141 8.41 -4.02 4.83
N ALA A 142 8.98 -4.43 3.70
CA ALA A 142 8.30 -5.20 2.67
C ALA A 142 7.66 -6.48 3.21
N ALA A 143 8.39 -7.24 4.04
CA ALA A 143 7.86 -8.46 4.66
C ALA A 143 6.68 -8.18 5.59
N ILE A 144 6.75 -7.10 6.39
CA ILE A 144 5.68 -6.71 7.31
C ILE A 144 4.45 -6.23 6.54
N HIS A 145 4.63 -5.40 5.50
CA HIS A 145 3.51 -4.91 4.68
C HIS A 145 2.85 -6.04 3.90
N ALA A 146 3.62 -7.00 3.35
CA ALA A 146 3.08 -8.19 2.70
C ALA A 146 2.27 -9.06 3.68
N ALA A 147 2.77 -9.27 4.90
CA ALA A 147 2.04 -9.98 5.93
C ALA A 147 0.77 -9.24 6.40
N GLY A 148 0.80 -7.90 6.41
CA GLY A 148 -0.37 -7.05 6.65
C GLY A 148 -1.40 -7.19 5.54
N ALA A 149 -0.97 -7.11 4.28
CA ALA A 149 -1.83 -7.28 3.11
C ALA A 149 -2.57 -8.62 3.10
N ALA A 150 -1.89 -9.71 3.50
CA ALA A 150 -2.48 -11.05 3.54
C ALA A 150 -3.62 -11.21 4.58
N LYS A 151 -3.72 -10.30 5.55
CA LYS A 151 -4.75 -10.30 6.60
C LYS A 151 -5.94 -9.42 6.28
N LEU A 152 -5.87 -8.64 5.24
CA LEU A 152 -6.88 -7.68 4.83
C LEU A 152 -7.53 -8.09 3.52
N SER A 153 -8.56 -7.36 3.10
CA SER A 153 -9.21 -7.51 1.81
C SER A 153 -9.44 -6.15 1.16
N GLY A 154 -9.81 -6.14 -0.13
CA GLY A 154 -10.16 -4.93 -0.86
C GLY A 154 -9.01 -3.94 -1.04
N GLN A 155 -9.32 -2.67 -0.95
CA GLN A 155 -8.37 -1.57 -1.19
C GLN A 155 -7.21 -1.51 -0.20
N PRO A 156 -7.40 -1.68 1.13
CA PRO A 156 -6.31 -1.68 2.08
C PRO A 156 -5.28 -2.79 1.83
N ALA A 157 -5.73 -3.99 1.49
CA ALA A 157 -4.84 -5.10 1.14
C ALA A 157 -4.00 -4.79 -0.11
N ARG A 158 -4.62 -4.21 -1.15
CA ARG A 158 -3.93 -3.81 -2.38
C ARG A 158 -2.87 -2.74 -2.12
N LEU A 159 -3.21 -1.73 -1.30
CA LEU A 159 -2.28 -0.66 -0.94
C LEU A 159 -1.04 -1.21 -0.23
N LEU A 160 -1.21 -2.09 0.78
CA LEU A 160 -0.09 -2.70 1.48
C LEU A 160 0.74 -3.61 0.57
N ALA A 161 0.11 -4.35 -0.36
CA ALA A 161 0.82 -5.17 -1.33
C ALA A 161 1.63 -4.32 -2.33
N GLU A 162 1.09 -3.19 -2.79
CA GLU A 162 1.79 -2.21 -3.64
C GLU A 162 3.02 -1.64 -2.94
N ILE A 163 2.88 -1.23 -1.66
CA ILE A 163 3.97 -0.74 -0.84
C ILE A 163 5.05 -1.81 -0.68
N ALA A 164 4.69 -3.04 -0.31
CA ALA A 164 5.61 -4.16 -0.15
C ALA A 164 6.38 -4.49 -1.44
N ALA A 165 5.73 -4.43 -2.60
CA ALA A 165 6.38 -4.65 -3.88
C ALA A 165 7.42 -3.57 -4.20
N ALA A 166 7.10 -2.30 -3.96
CA ALA A 166 8.02 -1.18 -4.15
C ALA A 166 9.25 -1.29 -3.23
N GLU A 167 9.04 -1.61 -1.96
CA GLU A 167 10.11 -1.80 -0.97
C GLU A 167 11.02 -3.00 -1.31
N THR A 168 10.45 -4.10 -1.82
CA THR A 168 11.23 -5.24 -2.32
C THR A 168 12.14 -4.83 -3.47
N GLN A 169 11.66 -4.01 -4.40
CA GLN A 169 12.47 -3.48 -5.49
C GLN A 169 13.57 -2.55 -4.98
N LEU A 170 13.25 -1.66 -4.04
CA LEU A 170 14.22 -0.76 -3.43
C LEU A 170 15.30 -1.54 -2.67
N SER A 171 14.94 -2.53 -1.87
CA SER A 171 15.87 -3.41 -1.19
C SER A 171 16.88 -4.05 -2.15
N SER A 172 16.40 -4.58 -3.27
CA SER A 172 17.27 -5.22 -4.28
C SER A 172 18.17 -4.24 -5.02
N THR A 173 17.68 -3.03 -5.33
CA THR A 173 18.44 -1.99 -6.04
C THR A 173 19.51 -1.32 -5.19
N LEU A 174 19.28 -1.23 -3.88
CA LEU A 174 20.20 -0.64 -2.91
C LEU A 174 21.28 -1.62 -2.45
N THR A 175 21.04 -2.93 -2.59
CA THR A 175 22.03 -3.95 -2.20
C THR A 175 23.31 -3.78 -3.02
N PRO A 176 24.48 -3.54 -2.37
CA PRO A 176 25.75 -3.38 -3.09
C PRO A 176 26.07 -4.65 -3.88
N LYS A 177 26.28 -4.50 -5.18
CA LYS A 177 26.74 -5.63 -6.01
C LYS A 177 28.14 -6.04 -5.55
N LYS A 178 28.32 -7.31 -5.18
CA LYS A 178 29.66 -7.87 -4.95
C LYS A 178 30.47 -7.71 -6.24
N LYS A 179 31.56 -6.91 -6.21
CA LYS A 179 32.52 -6.89 -7.29
C LYS A 179 33.03 -8.34 -7.45
N GLY A 180 32.73 -8.98 -8.59
CA GLY A 180 33.30 -10.28 -8.93
C GLY A 180 34.83 -10.15 -8.83
N LYS A 181 35.46 -11.05 -8.09
CA LYS A 181 36.92 -11.21 -8.16
C LYS A 181 37.22 -11.64 -9.59
N SER A 182 37.83 -10.73 -10.37
CA SER A 182 38.48 -11.05 -11.63
C SER A 182 39.75 -11.81 -11.35
#